data_c86ab773a6e7e17fbce31875bfdf07b5
#
_entry.id   c86ab773a6e7e17fbce31875bfdf07b5
#
_cell.length_a   1.000
_cell.length_b   1.000
_cell.length_c   1.000
_cell.angle_alpha   90.00
_cell.angle_beta   90.00
_cell.angle_gamma   90.00
#
_symmetry.space_group_name_H-M   'P 1'
#
loop_
_entity.id
_entity.type
_entity.pdbx_description
1 polymer ?
#
loop_
_entity_poly.entity_id
_entity_poly.type
_entity_poly.pdbx_seq_one_letter_code
_entity_poly.pdbx_strand_id
1 'polypeptide(L)'
;MLVDEDCDLAIESTMILHTPKVQEMIEELGIPVFVDYSSYEAHPLGRTEWIKLYGAMLNKEDLAESFFEDQAKVIEELKDFKNTEKTVAYFYMNSDGSVVVRKSDDYIPSMIEIAGGRYIFTDLKNADSNAPSVKLTMEEFYATAVDTDYLIYNGTIDGQVSSIADLES
;
A
#
# COMPACT_ATOMS: atom_id res chain seq x y z
N MET A 1 11.33 13.40 -25.31
CA MET A 1 11.32 12.04 -24.74
C MET A 1 9.95 11.37 -24.90
N LEU A 2 8.85 11.78 -24.26
CA LEU A 2 7.53 11.13 -24.48
C LEU A 2 7.06 11.22 -25.95
N VAL A 3 7.23 12.35 -26.58
CA VAL A 3 6.86 12.58 -27.99
C VAL A 3 7.79 11.84 -28.95
N ASP A 4 9.06 11.69 -28.60
CA ASP A 4 10.05 11.03 -29.46
C ASP A 4 9.87 9.50 -29.48
N GLU A 5 9.17 8.92 -28.49
CA GLU A 5 8.92 7.49 -28.33
C GLU A 5 7.49 7.10 -28.77
N ASP A 6 6.77 7.98 -29.48
CA ASP A 6 5.40 7.73 -29.96
C ASP A 6 4.47 7.17 -28.86
N CYS A 7 4.43 7.83 -27.70
CA CYS A 7 3.65 7.39 -26.55
C CYS A 7 2.14 7.53 -26.81
N ASP A 8 1.40 6.45 -26.78
CA ASP A 8 -0.05 6.41 -26.99
C ASP A 8 -0.86 6.73 -25.74
N LEU A 9 -0.32 6.46 -24.55
CA LEU A 9 -0.98 6.63 -23.26
C LEU A 9 0.06 6.82 -22.16
N ALA A 10 -0.11 7.83 -21.33
CA ALA A 10 0.62 7.96 -20.07
C ALA A 10 -0.19 7.36 -18.92
N ILE A 11 0.40 6.43 -18.18
CA ILE A 11 -0.20 5.87 -16.97
C ILE A 11 0.54 6.47 -15.77
N GLU A 12 -0.20 7.22 -14.96
CA GLU A 12 0.32 7.97 -13.84
C GLU A 12 -0.30 7.50 -12.52
N SER A 13 0.45 7.57 -11.45
CA SER A 13 -0.11 7.36 -10.11
C SER A 13 -0.91 8.57 -9.66
N THR A 14 -1.71 8.40 -8.59
CA THR A 14 -2.45 9.52 -7.97
C THR A 14 -1.56 10.68 -7.49
N MET A 15 -0.24 10.51 -7.46
CA MET A 15 0.70 11.59 -7.16
C MET A 15 0.62 12.73 -8.17
N ILE A 16 0.23 12.46 -9.43
CA ILE A 16 0.06 13.49 -10.46
C ILE A 16 -1.01 14.53 -10.07
N LEU A 17 -2.00 14.12 -9.25
CA LEU A 17 -3.06 15.00 -8.78
C LEU A 17 -2.55 16.13 -7.86
N HIS A 18 -1.36 15.99 -7.28
CA HIS A 18 -0.70 17.05 -6.51
C HIS A 18 -0.02 18.10 -7.42
N THR A 19 0.15 17.77 -8.70
CA THR A 19 0.77 18.64 -9.70
C THR A 19 -0.03 18.64 -11.02
N PRO A 20 -1.27 19.17 -11.03
CA PRO A 20 -2.17 19.09 -12.19
C PRO A 20 -1.57 19.63 -13.49
N LYS A 21 -0.66 20.59 -13.38
CA LYS A 21 0.06 21.15 -14.54
C LYS A 21 0.88 20.10 -15.30
N VAL A 22 1.37 19.07 -14.63
CA VAL A 22 2.12 17.98 -15.29
C VAL A 22 1.18 17.18 -16.18
N GLN A 23 -0.01 16.87 -15.67
CA GLN A 23 -1.05 16.20 -16.46
C GLN A 23 -1.44 17.05 -17.67
N GLU A 24 -1.76 18.34 -17.48
CA GLU A 24 -2.10 19.27 -18.55
C GLU A 24 -1.01 19.33 -19.63
N MET A 25 0.26 19.39 -19.23
CA MET A 25 1.40 19.39 -20.17
C MET A 25 1.50 18.12 -20.99
N ILE A 26 1.20 16.95 -20.41
CA ILE A 26 1.21 15.67 -21.15
C ILE A 26 0.05 15.64 -22.14
N GLU A 27 -1.14 16.08 -21.73
CA GLU A 27 -2.33 16.12 -22.57
C GLU A 27 -2.21 17.14 -23.71
N GLU A 28 -1.53 18.29 -23.49
CA GLU A 28 -1.21 19.27 -24.54
C GLU A 28 -0.29 18.70 -25.64
N LEU A 29 0.51 17.67 -25.33
CA LEU A 29 1.30 16.93 -26.31
C LEU A 29 0.45 15.93 -27.14
N GLY A 30 -0.85 15.83 -26.86
CA GLY A 30 -1.76 14.88 -27.51
C GLY A 30 -1.73 13.47 -26.91
N ILE A 31 -1.07 13.29 -25.76
CA ILE A 31 -0.95 12.02 -25.07
C ILE A 31 -2.02 11.96 -23.96
N PRO A 32 -3.03 11.08 -24.05
CA PRO A 32 -4.01 10.92 -22.99
C PRO A 32 -3.37 10.43 -21.70
N VAL A 33 -3.89 10.89 -20.56
CA VAL A 33 -3.40 10.49 -19.24
C VAL A 33 -4.45 9.63 -18.53
N PHE A 34 -4.05 8.43 -18.14
CA PHE A 34 -4.82 7.55 -17.27
C PHE A 34 -4.24 7.60 -15.86
N VAL A 35 -5.07 7.89 -14.85
CA VAL A 35 -4.63 7.91 -13.45
C VAL A 35 -4.99 6.59 -12.78
N ASP A 36 -3.97 5.86 -12.31
CA ASP A 36 -4.12 4.61 -11.58
C ASP A 36 -4.47 4.89 -10.12
N TYR A 37 -5.64 4.41 -9.68
CA TYR A 37 -6.12 4.50 -8.30
C TYR A 37 -5.92 3.21 -7.50
N SER A 38 -5.19 2.22 -8.00
CA SER A 38 -4.96 0.94 -7.31
C SER A 38 -4.44 1.11 -5.88
N SER A 39 -3.70 2.18 -5.62
CA SER A 39 -3.17 2.51 -4.30
C SER A 39 -4.23 2.88 -3.26
N TYR A 40 -5.46 3.20 -3.67
CA TYR A 40 -6.59 3.52 -2.77
C TYR A 40 -7.42 2.29 -2.41
N GLU A 41 -7.17 1.14 -3.03
CA GLU A 41 -7.87 -0.09 -2.69
C GLU A 41 -7.49 -0.54 -1.27
N ALA A 42 -8.51 -0.71 -0.43
CA ALA A 42 -8.33 -1.14 0.95
C ALA A 42 -8.11 -2.66 1.11
N HIS A 43 -8.47 -3.43 0.08
CA HIS A 43 -8.29 -4.88 0.08
C HIS A 43 -7.13 -5.28 -0.84
N PRO A 44 -6.24 -6.22 -0.45
CA PRO A 44 -5.10 -6.61 -1.29
C PRO A 44 -5.52 -7.18 -2.64
N LEU A 45 -6.61 -7.96 -2.73
CA LEU A 45 -7.14 -8.41 -4.03
C LEU A 45 -7.67 -7.26 -4.87
N GLY A 46 -8.28 -6.21 -4.28
CA GLY A 46 -8.69 -5.03 -5.04
C GLY A 46 -7.49 -4.39 -5.74
N ARG A 47 -6.36 -4.25 -5.07
CA ARG A 47 -5.12 -3.77 -5.70
C ARG A 47 -4.64 -4.66 -6.83
N THR A 48 -4.68 -5.98 -6.63
CA THR A 48 -4.26 -6.95 -7.63
C THR A 48 -5.21 -6.99 -8.82
N GLU A 49 -6.51 -6.75 -8.61
CA GLU A 49 -7.53 -6.79 -9.67
C GLU A 49 -7.31 -5.76 -10.77
N TRP A 50 -6.62 -4.66 -10.47
CA TRP A 50 -6.23 -3.65 -11.47
C TRP A 50 -5.41 -4.23 -12.64
N ILE A 51 -4.77 -5.41 -12.46
CA ILE A 51 -4.09 -6.10 -13.54
C ILE A 51 -5.03 -6.43 -14.72
N LYS A 52 -6.34 -6.64 -14.44
CA LYS A 52 -7.34 -6.93 -15.48
C LYS A 52 -7.53 -5.73 -16.41
N LEU A 53 -7.49 -4.51 -15.87
CA LEU A 53 -7.54 -3.29 -16.66
C LEU A 53 -6.33 -3.18 -17.58
N TYR A 54 -5.13 -3.43 -17.05
CA TYR A 54 -3.91 -3.45 -17.87
C TYR A 54 -3.94 -4.59 -18.90
N GLY A 55 -4.48 -5.75 -18.53
CA GLY A 55 -4.72 -6.86 -19.46
C GLY A 55 -5.58 -6.43 -20.63
N ALA A 56 -6.69 -5.74 -20.36
CA ALA A 56 -7.60 -5.24 -21.40
C ALA A 56 -6.93 -4.19 -22.31
N MET A 57 -6.16 -3.25 -21.73
CA MET A 57 -5.42 -2.25 -22.49
C MET A 57 -4.37 -2.87 -23.44
N LEU A 58 -3.78 -3.99 -23.06
CA LEU A 58 -2.67 -4.65 -23.76
C LEU A 58 -3.10 -5.91 -24.55
N ASN A 59 -4.39 -6.19 -24.64
CA ASN A 59 -4.95 -7.41 -25.27
C ASN A 59 -4.34 -8.69 -24.65
N LYS A 60 -4.32 -8.72 -23.29
CA LYS A 60 -3.80 -9.81 -22.46
C LYS A 60 -4.80 -10.22 -21.37
N GLU A 61 -6.09 -10.13 -21.64
CA GLU A 61 -7.18 -10.38 -20.71
C GLU A 61 -7.07 -11.75 -20.04
N ASP A 62 -6.88 -12.81 -20.85
CA ASP A 62 -6.78 -14.19 -20.35
C ASP A 62 -5.60 -14.37 -19.37
N LEU A 63 -4.47 -13.70 -19.63
CA LEU A 63 -3.31 -13.76 -18.77
C LEU A 63 -3.57 -13.02 -17.44
N ALA A 64 -4.19 -11.85 -17.53
CA ALA A 64 -4.52 -11.03 -16.38
C ALA A 64 -5.57 -11.71 -15.48
N GLU A 65 -6.58 -12.32 -16.08
CA GLU A 65 -7.61 -13.09 -15.38
C GLU A 65 -6.99 -14.29 -14.64
N SER A 66 -6.21 -15.10 -15.35
CA SER A 66 -5.54 -16.26 -14.74
C SER A 66 -4.64 -15.85 -13.57
N PHE A 67 -3.87 -14.78 -13.72
CA PHE A 67 -3.03 -14.26 -12.63
C PHE A 67 -3.86 -13.84 -11.42
N PHE A 68 -4.95 -13.09 -11.65
CA PHE A 68 -5.83 -12.64 -10.57
C PHE A 68 -6.50 -13.82 -9.85
N GLU A 69 -7.00 -14.82 -10.61
CA GLU A 69 -7.63 -16.01 -10.04
C GLU A 69 -6.65 -16.81 -9.16
N ASP A 70 -5.38 -16.91 -9.55
CA ASP A 70 -4.38 -17.59 -8.75
C ASP A 70 -4.11 -16.86 -7.42
N GLN A 71 -4.11 -15.52 -7.41
CA GLN A 71 -4.03 -14.74 -6.17
C GLN A 71 -5.29 -14.87 -5.32
N ALA A 72 -6.47 -14.88 -5.95
CA ALA A 72 -7.75 -15.05 -5.26
C ALA A 72 -7.84 -16.43 -4.56
N LYS A 73 -7.32 -17.50 -5.19
CA LYS A 73 -7.26 -18.84 -4.57
C LYS A 73 -6.44 -18.86 -3.29
N VAL A 74 -5.31 -18.15 -3.25
CA VAL A 74 -4.49 -18.06 -2.02
C VAL A 74 -5.30 -17.46 -0.88
N ILE A 75 -6.05 -16.39 -1.15
CA ILE A 75 -6.92 -15.78 -0.12
C ILE A 75 -8.03 -16.75 0.31
N GLU A 76 -8.62 -17.49 -0.64
CA GLU A 76 -9.67 -18.47 -0.34
C GLU A 76 -9.15 -19.62 0.56
N GLU A 77 -7.94 -20.12 0.28
CA GLU A 77 -7.29 -21.14 1.12
C GLU A 77 -7.00 -20.65 2.53
N LEU A 78 -6.76 -19.33 2.70
CA LEU A 78 -6.51 -18.73 4.02
C LEU A 78 -7.78 -18.48 4.84
N LYS A 79 -8.98 -18.51 4.25
CA LYS A 79 -10.25 -18.29 4.97
C LYS A 79 -10.50 -19.29 6.09
N ASP A 80 -10.08 -20.54 5.89
CA ASP A 80 -10.20 -21.60 6.88
C ASP A 80 -9.08 -21.58 7.92
N PHE A 81 -8.12 -20.66 7.77
CA PHE A 81 -7.01 -20.53 8.71
C PHE A 81 -7.54 -19.92 10.02
N LYS A 82 -7.34 -20.62 11.13
CA LYS A 82 -7.75 -20.13 12.44
C LYS A 82 -6.92 -18.88 12.79
N ASN A 83 -7.59 -17.78 13.08
CA ASN A 83 -6.93 -16.59 13.61
C ASN A 83 -6.11 -16.94 14.84
N THR A 84 -4.86 -16.52 14.85
CA THR A 84 -3.90 -16.81 15.93
C THR A 84 -4.07 -15.86 17.12
N GLU A 85 -4.86 -14.80 16.98
CA GLU A 85 -5.00 -13.68 17.94
C GLU A 85 -3.67 -12.95 18.23
N LYS A 86 -2.62 -13.26 17.47
CA LYS A 86 -1.34 -12.61 17.60
C LYS A 86 -1.42 -11.17 17.14
N THR A 87 -0.89 -10.29 17.98
CA THR A 87 -0.89 -8.85 17.73
C THR A 87 0.28 -8.43 16.85
N VAL A 88 0.00 -7.51 15.92
CA VAL A 88 0.98 -7.05 14.93
C VAL A 88 0.98 -5.54 14.85
N ALA A 89 2.17 -4.92 14.97
CA ALA A 89 2.43 -3.53 14.62
C ALA A 89 3.20 -3.48 13.30
N TYR A 90 2.70 -2.71 12.32
CA TYR A 90 3.40 -2.40 11.08
C TYR A 90 3.73 -0.91 11.06
N PHE A 91 4.99 -0.56 10.87
CA PHE A 91 5.44 0.82 10.95
C PHE A 91 6.71 1.09 10.13
N TYR A 92 7.01 2.37 9.95
CA TYR A 92 8.33 2.85 9.56
C TYR A 92 8.67 4.12 10.33
N MET A 93 9.94 4.49 10.35
CA MET A 93 10.42 5.71 10.98
C MET A 93 10.74 6.75 9.93
N ASN A 94 10.41 8.01 10.21
CA ASN A 94 10.89 9.14 9.43
C ASN A 94 12.24 9.63 9.97
N SER A 95 12.94 10.40 9.14
CA SER A 95 14.22 11.05 9.52
C SER A 95 14.10 12.05 10.68
N ASP A 96 12.89 12.51 11.01
CA ASP A 96 12.62 13.38 12.17
C ASP A 96 12.34 12.60 13.48
N GLY A 97 12.50 11.27 13.46
CA GLY A 97 12.28 10.40 14.61
C GLY A 97 10.80 10.08 14.89
N SER A 98 9.87 10.55 14.07
CA SER A 98 8.48 10.17 14.20
C SER A 98 8.22 8.79 13.60
N VAL A 99 7.25 8.07 14.17
CA VAL A 99 6.81 6.76 13.71
C VAL A 99 5.56 6.90 12.85
N VAL A 100 5.53 6.24 11.71
CA VAL A 100 4.37 6.23 10.82
C VAL A 100 3.74 4.85 10.80
N VAL A 101 2.46 4.79 11.09
CA VAL A 101 1.65 3.57 11.11
C VAL A 101 0.51 3.67 10.09
N ARG A 102 -0.04 2.54 9.67
CA ARG A 102 -1.19 2.52 8.74
C ARG A 102 -2.50 2.73 9.49
N LYS A 103 -3.45 3.39 8.84
CA LYS A 103 -4.84 3.43 9.32
C LYS A 103 -5.46 2.03 9.23
N SER A 104 -6.41 1.74 10.11
CA SER A 104 -7.04 0.42 10.18
C SER A 104 -7.87 0.03 8.96
N ASP A 105 -8.19 0.97 8.09
CA ASP A 105 -8.88 0.78 6.81
C ASP A 105 -7.93 0.71 5.60
N ASP A 106 -6.62 0.69 5.82
CA ASP A 106 -5.62 0.47 4.77
C ASP A 106 -5.48 -1.03 4.46
N TYR A 107 -4.91 -1.35 3.28
CA TYR A 107 -4.73 -2.73 2.83
C TYR A 107 -3.74 -3.55 3.67
N ILE A 108 -2.77 -2.91 4.33
CA ILE A 108 -1.79 -3.61 5.20
C ILE A 108 -2.47 -4.24 6.42
N PRO A 109 -3.30 -3.55 7.22
CA PRO A 109 -4.13 -4.19 8.23
C PRO A 109 -4.98 -5.35 7.69
N SER A 110 -5.60 -5.17 6.52
CA SER A 110 -6.37 -6.22 5.87
C SER A 110 -5.51 -7.46 5.56
N MET A 111 -4.27 -7.29 5.08
CA MET A 111 -3.33 -8.40 4.87
C MET A 111 -2.95 -9.11 6.17
N ILE A 112 -2.74 -8.36 7.26
CA ILE A 112 -2.44 -8.91 8.58
C ILE A 112 -3.60 -9.78 9.08
N GLU A 113 -4.84 -9.31 8.92
CA GLU A 113 -6.05 -10.05 9.30
C GLU A 113 -6.24 -11.31 8.46
N ILE A 114 -6.04 -11.24 7.15
CA ILE A 114 -6.08 -12.40 6.23
C ILE A 114 -5.03 -13.45 6.63
N ALA A 115 -3.85 -13.00 7.06
CA ALA A 115 -2.79 -13.87 7.56
C ALA A 115 -3.05 -14.43 8.97
N GLY A 116 -4.20 -14.12 9.59
CA GLY A 116 -4.60 -14.61 10.91
C GLY A 116 -3.94 -13.86 12.08
N GLY A 117 -3.45 -12.65 11.86
CA GLY A 117 -2.99 -11.73 12.89
C GLY A 117 -4.05 -10.68 13.27
N ARG A 118 -3.75 -9.85 14.25
CA ARG A 118 -4.56 -8.71 14.67
C ARG A 118 -3.72 -7.44 14.68
N TYR A 119 -4.09 -6.49 13.82
CA TYR A 119 -3.43 -5.19 13.80
C TYR A 119 -3.79 -4.37 15.04
N ILE A 120 -2.80 -3.72 15.67
CA ILE A 120 -3.02 -3.06 16.97
C ILE A 120 -3.55 -1.63 16.89
N PHE A 121 -3.29 -0.90 15.79
CA PHE A 121 -3.70 0.49 15.66
C PHE A 121 -5.11 0.61 15.06
N THR A 122 -6.13 0.14 15.79
CA THR A 122 -7.52 0.05 15.31
C THR A 122 -8.30 1.37 15.37
N ASP A 123 -7.92 2.28 16.26
CA ASP A 123 -8.69 3.50 16.56
C ASP A 123 -8.29 4.72 15.71
N LEU A 124 -7.36 4.54 14.76
CA LEU A 124 -6.80 5.65 13.97
C LEU A 124 -7.64 6.02 12.72
N LYS A 125 -8.87 5.55 12.60
CA LYS A 125 -9.77 5.81 11.44
C LYS A 125 -10.08 7.29 11.22
N ASN A 126 -10.09 8.09 12.29
CA ASN A 126 -10.60 9.46 12.30
C ASN A 126 -9.53 10.55 12.24
N ALA A 127 -8.29 10.21 11.89
CA ALA A 127 -7.34 11.27 11.60
C ALA A 127 -7.82 12.05 10.36
N ASP A 128 -8.00 13.38 10.51
CA ASP A 128 -8.62 14.33 9.57
C ASP A 128 -7.94 14.45 8.18
N SER A 129 -7.26 13.42 7.71
CA SER A 129 -6.58 13.41 6.43
C SER A 129 -7.03 12.22 5.59
N ASN A 130 -7.10 12.40 4.28
CA ASN A 130 -7.26 11.32 3.30
C ASN A 130 -6.00 10.43 3.18
N ALA A 131 -4.96 10.70 3.96
CA ALA A 131 -3.74 9.91 3.96
C ALA A 131 -3.98 8.51 4.54
N PRO A 132 -3.39 7.45 3.97
CA PRO A 132 -3.56 6.07 4.43
C PRO A 132 -2.78 5.77 5.71
N SER A 133 -2.03 6.73 6.23
CA SER A 133 -1.14 6.58 7.38
C SER A 133 -1.28 7.74 8.38
N VAL A 134 -0.86 7.48 9.60
CA VAL A 134 -0.86 8.43 10.71
C VAL A 134 0.55 8.51 11.29
N LYS A 135 0.97 9.73 11.60
CA LYS A 135 2.24 10.02 12.27
C LYS A 135 2.01 10.03 13.79
N LEU A 136 2.83 9.28 14.51
CA LEU A 136 2.84 9.17 15.96
C LEU A 136 4.19 9.65 16.49
N THR A 137 4.21 10.10 17.75
CA THR A 137 5.47 10.22 18.49
C THR A 137 5.98 8.83 18.88
N MET A 138 7.26 8.73 19.21
CA MET A 138 7.83 7.46 19.70
C MET A 138 7.16 6.98 20.98
N GLU A 139 6.79 7.91 21.87
CA GLU A 139 6.10 7.60 23.12
C GLU A 139 4.70 7.01 22.89
N GLU A 140 3.93 7.60 21.96
CA GLU A 140 2.60 7.08 21.57
C GLU A 140 2.69 5.70 20.94
N PHE A 141 3.67 5.52 20.04
CA PHE A 141 3.94 4.21 19.43
C PHE A 141 4.32 3.19 20.48
N TYR A 142 5.30 3.49 21.32
CA TYR A 142 5.76 2.57 22.37
C TYR A 142 4.64 2.18 23.33
N ALA A 143 3.85 3.16 23.80
CA ALA A 143 2.74 2.90 24.71
C ALA A 143 1.71 1.93 24.15
N THR A 144 1.53 1.89 22.81
CA THR A 144 0.59 1.01 22.13
C THR A 144 1.24 -0.34 21.76
N ALA A 145 2.53 -0.34 21.39
CA ALA A 145 3.19 -1.48 20.78
C ALA A 145 4.04 -2.32 21.75
N VAL A 146 4.24 -1.88 23.01
CA VAL A 146 5.15 -2.53 23.97
C VAL A 146 4.84 -4.01 24.23
N ASP A 147 3.57 -4.40 24.21
CA ASP A 147 3.12 -5.79 24.44
C ASP A 147 2.72 -6.52 23.15
N THR A 148 3.16 -6.01 21.99
CA THR A 148 2.82 -6.59 20.69
C THR A 148 3.66 -7.84 20.40
N ASP A 149 3.01 -8.92 19.92
CA ASP A 149 3.70 -10.17 19.59
C ASP A 149 4.70 -10.01 18.43
N TYR A 150 4.37 -9.19 17.42
CA TYR A 150 5.21 -9.00 16.23
C TYR A 150 5.30 -7.53 15.85
N LEU A 151 6.54 -7.09 15.59
CA LEU A 151 6.87 -5.80 15.01
C LEU A 151 7.32 -6.01 13.56
N ILE A 152 6.65 -5.36 12.61
CA ILE A 152 7.01 -5.37 11.18
C ILE A 152 7.49 -3.98 10.81
N TYR A 153 8.78 -3.85 10.56
CA TYR A 153 9.39 -2.60 10.11
C TYR A 153 9.45 -2.55 8.58
N ASN A 154 8.93 -1.47 7.98
CA ASN A 154 9.06 -1.24 6.54
C ASN A 154 10.36 -0.49 6.22
N GLY A 155 11.44 -1.22 5.98
CA GLY A 155 12.74 -0.67 5.63
C GLY A 155 12.89 -0.13 4.20
N THR A 156 11.81 -0.15 3.39
CA THR A 156 11.89 0.34 2.00
C THR A 156 11.73 1.85 1.86
N ILE A 157 11.24 2.53 2.91
CA ILE A 157 10.92 3.97 2.86
C ILE A 157 12.11 4.82 3.27
N ASP A 158 12.81 4.41 4.34
CA ASP A 158 14.04 5.06 4.79
C ASP A 158 15.11 3.99 4.95
N GLY A 159 16.16 4.06 4.15
CA GLY A 159 17.25 3.07 4.12
C GLY A 159 18.19 3.11 5.35
N GLN A 160 17.81 3.83 6.42
CA GLN A 160 18.63 3.96 7.63
C GLN A 160 18.61 2.70 8.50
N VAL A 161 17.53 1.93 8.44
CA VAL A 161 17.38 0.69 9.21
C VAL A 161 17.41 -0.50 8.27
N SER A 162 18.50 -1.25 8.26
CA SER A 162 18.70 -2.40 7.37
C SER A 162 18.81 -3.74 8.10
N SER A 163 18.90 -3.72 9.42
CA SER A 163 19.06 -4.92 10.26
C SER A 163 18.34 -4.77 11.60
N ILE A 164 18.15 -5.88 12.29
CA ILE A 164 17.61 -5.89 13.67
C ILE A 164 18.53 -5.08 14.60
N ALA A 165 19.84 -5.17 14.42
CA ALA A 165 20.79 -4.43 15.23
C ALA A 165 20.67 -2.91 15.08
N ASP A 166 20.25 -2.42 13.90
CA ASP A 166 19.96 -1.00 13.67
C ASP A 166 18.70 -0.54 14.43
N LEU A 167 17.73 -1.45 14.64
CA LEU A 167 16.50 -1.17 15.42
C LEU A 167 16.76 -1.17 16.93
N GLU A 168 17.80 -1.84 17.40
CA GLU A 168 18.16 -1.97 18.82
C GLU A 168 19.16 -0.90 19.29
N SER A 169 19.69 -0.08 18.37
CA SER A 169 20.68 0.96 18.66
C SER A 169 20.04 2.32 18.97
#